data_f30dedec96db26ac7c2a0eff21b6d53e
#
_entry.id   f30dedec96db26ac7c2a0eff21b6d53e
#
_cell.length_a   1.000
_cell.length_b   1.000
_cell.length_c   1.000
_cell.angle_alpha   90.00
_cell.angle_beta   90.00
_cell.angle_gamma   90.00
#
_symmetry.space_group_name_H-M   'P 1'
#
loop_
_entity.id
_entity.type
_entity.pdbx_description
1 polymer ?
#
loop_
_entity_poly.entity_id
_entity_poly.type
_entity_poly.pdbx_seq_one_letter_code
_entity_poly.pdbx_strand_id
1 'polypeptide(L)'
;MNSEDNYSGHQSTPEIHHSFLSRHVPTQVSNSRKLCYRHRPDLTRRRMPDSFNFQDVQRQMERLPTSDRAAITHIWSLFSAAPAEQRILILKGLLSTCCMPQLSFLYDEIKPLLRIDFSSILPHELSLRIFSYLDAKSLCHAAQVSQSWKSLADDDALWHRMCEQHIDKKCTKCGWGLPLLDKKPKRRITDRLGESASLHIACGSDTQATLSAPKRAKLETSVSVEAFEGDLYPTEKHSPSSTTVKRRPWKEVYSERLMVERNWRQNNYSMRILQGHTDGVMCVQFCDSNNVVITGSYDKTVRVWSLETGEELRQLTGHTRCVRALQFDNMKLVTGAMDHTLKIWDWHTGKCIRTLEGHRGGVLGLHFNSRLLASGSTDCTIRVWNFQAGECCTLTGHTEWVNSVRLCPNDQLLSGSDDSTIRIWDLQTRSCIKVLQGHVGQVQIVLPSPKGFKHRLGTEALPSQGSQDIINRSSASRQLPFRPACASEEGDQRWSTAQLADTIPGSLSDTPIIVSAALDNTIKFWDFAGSCLRTLFGHVEGVWTLAFDNLRVISGSHDRTVRIWDMESGKCMHALEGHSGPVTAVALGDTKIISASDDGEVRIWDYGANH
;
A
#
# COMPACT_ATOMS: atom_id res chain seq x y z
N MET A 1 -80.85 14.74 66.53
CA MET A 1 -79.64 14.23 67.18
C MET A 1 -79.12 13.05 66.39
N ASN A 2 -78.11 13.34 65.69
CA ASN A 2 -76.99 12.53 65.27
C ASN A 2 -77.16 11.02 65.02
N SER A 3 -76.89 10.61 63.78
CA SER A 3 -75.90 9.61 63.49
C SER A 3 -75.63 9.60 61.99
N GLU A 4 -74.39 9.87 61.70
CA GLU A 4 -73.73 9.78 60.41
C GLU A 4 -73.58 8.32 59.99
N ASP A 5 -74.01 7.96 58.79
CA ASP A 5 -73.66 6.68 58.20
C ASP A 5 -72.67 6.92 57.05
N ASN A 6 -71.44 6.54 57.36
CA ASN A 6 -70.32 6.43 56.40
C ASN A 6 -70.54 5.23 55.50
N TYR A 7 -70.76 5.49 54.16
CA TYR A 7 -70.64 4.49 53.11
C TYR A 7 -69.22 4.57 52.54
N SER A 8 -68.36 3.73 53.05
CA SER A 8 -67.08 3.42 52.39
C SER A 8 -67.29 2.27 51.42
N GLY A 9 -67.52 2.61 50.17
CA GLY A 9 -67.50 1.66 49.05
C GLY A 9 -66.07 1.25 48.68
N HIS A 10 -65.54 0.23 49.27
CA HIS A 10 -64.39 -0.48 48.80
C HIS A 10 -64.79 -1.30 47.60
N GLN A 11 -64.48 -0.81 46.37
CA GLN A 11 -64.44 -1.66 45.20
C GLN A 11 -63.20 -2.54 45.34
N SER A 12 -63.39 -3.78 45.74
CA SER A 12 -62.43 -4.85 45.72
C SER A 12 -62.09 -5.15 44.25
N THR A 13 -60.90 -4.71 43.79
CA THR A 13 -60.27 -5.27 42.61
C THR A 13 -60.12 -6.78 42.82
N PRO A 14 -60.49 -7.63 41.85
CA PRO A 14 -60.50 -9.07 42.05
C PRO A 14 -59.12 -9.56 42.44
N GLU A 15 -58.99 -10.26 43.55
CA GLU A 15 -57.75 -10.87 44.07
C GLU A 15 -56.97 -11.74 43.02
N ILE A 16 -57.65 -12.14 41.98
CA ILE A 16 -57.11 -12.90 40.84
C ILE A 16 -55.96 -12.12 40.12
N HIS A 17 -56.06 -10.78 40.07
CA HIS A 17 -55.05 -9.96 39.38
C HIS A 17 -53.74 -9.84 40.16
N HIS A 18 -53.81 -9.74 41.49
CA HIS A 18 -52.60 -9.67 42.32
C HIS A 18 -51.83 -10.99 42.35
N SER A 19 -52.54 -12.11 42.36
CA SER A 19 -51.90 -13.42 42.36
C SER A 19 -51.25 -13.77 40.98
N PHE A 20 -51.79 -13.21 39.88
CA PHE A 20 -51.24 -13.38 38.54
C PHE A 20 -49.97 -12.54 38.35
N LEU A 21 -50.00 -11.28 38.73
CA LEU A 21 -48.86 -10.37 38.67
C LEU A 21 -47.70 -10.83 39.54
N SER A 22 -47.97 -11.28 40.80
CA SER A 22 -46.93 -11.76 41.71
C SER A 22 -46.22 -13.05 41.24
N ARG A 23 -46.90 -13.89 40.46
CA ARG A 23 -46.29 -15.12 39.91
C ARG A 23 -45.44 -14.87 38.68
N HIS A 24 -45.62 -13.73 38.00
CA HIS A 24 -45.06 -13.53 36.67
C HIS A 24 -44.10 -12.32 36.55
N VAL A 25 -44.03 -11.47 37.58
CA VAL A 25 -43.00 -10.44 37.70
C VAL A 25 -41.77 -11.06 38.39
N PRO A 26 -40.64 -11.21 37.73
CA PRO A 26 -39.45 -11.79 38.36
C PRO A 26 -38.95 -10.87 39.47
N THR A 27 -39.06 -11.31 40.71
CA THR A 27 -38.58 -10.60 41.91
C THR A 27 -37.05 -10.70 42.08
N GLN A 28 -36.36 -11.52 41.31
CA GLN A 28 -34.90 -11.59 41.30
C GLN A 28 -34.38 -12.00 39.92
N VAL A 29 -33.37 -11.29 39.45
CA VAL A 29 -32.66 -11.47 38.15
C VAL A 29 -31.68 -12.65 38.27
N SER A 30 -32.15 -13.88 38.45
CA SER A 30 -31.27 -15.05 38.55
C SER A 30 -31.13 -15.89 37.26
N ASN A 31 -31.83 -15.56 36.17
CA ASN A 31 -31.72 -16.29 34.90
C ASN A 31 -31.82 -15.37 33.68
N SER A 32 -30.85 -14.48 33.51
CA SER A 32 -30.77 -13.55 32.35
C SER A 32 -30.70 -14.27 30.99
N ARG A 33 -30.38 -15.56 30.96
CA ARG A 33 -30.27 -16.36 29.72
C ARG A 33 -31.60 -16.75 29.07
N LYS A 34 -32.71 -16.68 29.82
CA LYS A 34 -34.05 -17.05 29.29
C LYS A 34 -34.89 -15.87 28.82
N LEU A 35 -34.44 -14.63 29.03
CA LEU A 35 -35.12 -13.44 28.54
C LEU A 35 -34.70 -13.16 27.10
N CYS A 36 -35.68 -12.87 26.25
CA CYS A 36 -35.37 -12.39 24.91
C CYS A 36 -34.65 -11.02 25.00
N TYR A 37 -33.92 -10.64 23.95
CA TYR A 37 -33.13 -9.42 23.96
C TYR A 37 -33.92 -8.13 24.30
N ARG A 38 -35.23 -8.08 24.00
CA ARG A 38 -36.12 -6.97 24.35
C ARG A 38 -36.47 -6.87 25.81
N HIS A 39 -36.39 -7.96 26.55
CA HIS A 39 -36.78 -8.03 27.98
C HIS A 39 -35.55 -8.08 28.90
N ARG A 40 -34.37 -7.82 28.40
CA ARG A 40 -33.15 -7.71 29.20
C ARG A 40 -33.00 -6.30 29.78
N PRO A 41 -33.06 -6.17 31.12
CA PRO A 41 -32.96 -4.86 31.79
C PRO A 41 -31.54 -4.28 31.75
N ASP A 42 -30.52 -5.13 31.52
CA ASP A 42 -29.10 -4.79 31.50
C ASP A 42 -28.66 -4.13 30.18
N LEU A 43 -29.46 -4.17 29.11
CA LEU A 43 -29.17 -3.55 27.84
C LEU A 43 -29.81 -2.15 27.74
N THR A 44 -29.08 -1.15 28.24
CA THR A 44 -29.53 0.26 28.25
C THR A 44 -29.41 0.96 26.89
N ARG A 45 -28.83 0.33 25.84
CA ARG A 45 -28.68 0.93 24.53
C ARG A 45 -30.02 1.09 23.82
N ARG A 46 -30.31 2.29 23.33
CA ARG A 46 -31.49 2.59 22.51
C ARG A 46 -31.49 1.70 21.28
N ARG A 47 -32.49 0.85 21.18
CA ARG A 47 -32.70 -0.06 20.04
C ARG A 47 -33.61 0.63 19.05
N MET A 48 -33.19 0.81 17.81
CA MET A 48 -34.01 1.45 16.77
C MET A 48 -35.43 0.87 16.65
N PRO A 49 -35.67 -0.46 16.79
CA PRO A 49 -37.02 -1.03 16.77
C PRO A 49 -37.85 -0.74 18.03
N ASP A 50 -37.22 -0.30 19.12
CA ASP A 50 -37.95 0.01 20.38
C ASP A 50 -38.40 1.48 20.42
N SER A 51 -38.07 2.27 19.40
CA SER A 51 -38.57 3.62 19.19
C SER A 51 -39.96 3.62 18.51
N PHE A 52 -40.77 2.59 18.77
CA PHE A 52 -42.19 2.64 18.44
C PHE A 52 -42.73 3.94 19.04
N ASN A 53 -43.40 4.74 18.24
CA ASN A 53 -43.79 6.09 18.63
C ASN A 53 -44.94 5.99 19.63
N PHE A 54 -44.61 5.59 20.87
CA PHE A 54 -45.57 5.42 21.97
C PHE A 54 -46.34 6.72 22.18
N GLN A 55 -45.79 7.86 21.84
CA GLN A 55 -46.46 9.14 21.89
C GLN A 55 -47.65 9.24 20.95
N ASP A 56 -47.57 8.67 19.75
CA ASP A 56 -48.70 8.68 18.80
C ASP A 56 -49.83 7.74 19.26
N VAL A 57 -49.47 6.60 19.79
CA VAL A 57 -50.45 5.69 20.41
C VAL A 57 -51.11 6.36 21.61
N GLN A 58 -50.35 7.08 22.41
CA GLN A 58 -50.86 7.79 23.60
C GLN A 58 -51.80 8.93 23.17
N ARG A 59 -51.48 9.71 22.13
CA ARG A 59 -52.38 10.73 21.58
C ARG A 59 -53.67 10.16 21.01
N GLN A 60 -53.58 8.99 20.38
CA GLN A 60 -54.78 8.30 19.89
C GLN A 60 -55.66 7.82 21.06
N MET A 61 -55.05 7.29 22.13
CA MET A 61 -55.71 6.89 23.34
C MET A 61 -56.46 8.06 24.03
N GLU A 62 -55.87 9.25 24.03
CA GLU A 62 -56.46 10.47 24.63
C GLU A 62 -57.77 10.90 23.92
N ARG A 63 -57.95 10.51 22.69
CA ARG A 63 -59.17 10.82 21.91
C ARG A 63 -60.33 9.84 22.18
N LEU A 64 -60.08 8.74 22.91
CA LEU A 64 -61.07 7.74 23.19
C LEU A 64 -61.84 8.06 24.50
N PRO A 65 -63.08 7.59 24.64
CA PRO A 65 -63.83 7.65 25.91
C PRO A 65 -63.05 6.99 27.07
N THR A 66 -63.28 7.46 28.28
CA THR A 66 -62.56 6.96 29.45
C THR A 66 -62.76 5.47 29.73
N SER A 67 -63.96 4.93 29.42
CA SER A 67 -64.27 3.49 29.49
C SER A 67 -63.40 2.65 28.57
N ASP A 68 -63.28 3.08 27.30
CA ASP A 68 -62.56 2.36 26.27
C ASP A 68 -61.05 2.41 26.50
N ARG A 69 -60.56 3.57 26.98
CA ARG A 69 -59.18 3.73 27.40
C ARG A 69 -58.83 2.78 28.54
N ALA A 70 -59.68 2.67 29.54
CA ALA A 70 -59.51 1.76 30.65
C ALA A 70 -59.48 0.29 30.20
N ALA A 71 -60.37 -0.08 29.28
CA ALA A 71 -60.42 -1.44 28.72
C ALA A 71 -59.14 -1.79 27.95
N ILE A 72 -58.65 -0.90 27.05
CA ILE A 72 -57.41 -1.11 26.29
C ILE A 72 -56.17 -1.20 27.20
N THR A 73 -56.05 -0.31 28.17
CA THR A 73 -54.96 -0.35 29.15
C THR A 73 -54.96 -1.61 30.00
N HIS A 74 -56.15 -2.12 30.31
CA HIS A 74 -56.29 -3.38 31.02
C HIS A 74 -55.82 -4.58 30.19
N ILE A 75 -56.18 -4.64 28.91
CA ILE A 75 -55.70 -5.67 27.98
C ILE A 75 -54.16 -5.63 27.86
N TRP A 76 -53.57 -4.44 27.76
CA TRP A 76 -52.11 -4.30 27.72
C TRP A 76 -51.44 -4.77 29.00
N SER A 77 -52.02 -4.45 30.16
CA SER A 77 -51.49 -4.90 31.44
C SER A 77 -51.53 -6.43 31.58
N LEU A 78 -52.62 -7.06 31.18
CA LEU A 78 -52.77 -8.52 31.18
C LEU A 78 -51.75 -9.18 30.24
N PHE A 79 -51.60 -8.66 29.02
CA PHE A 79 -50.64 -9.19 28.06
C PHE A 79 -49.22 -9.02 28.54
N SER A 80 -48.84 -7.87 29.10
CA SER A 80 -47.48 -7.60 29.59
C SER A 80 -47.11 -8.47 30.79
N ALA A 81 -48.07 -8.78 31.66
CA ALA A 81 -47.88 -9.62 32.84
C ALA A 81 -47.85 -11.13 32.53
N ALA A 82 -48.38 -11.55 31.38
CA ALA A 82 -48.46 -12.97 31.01
C ALA A 82 -47.05 -13.56 30.68
N PRO A 83 -46.78 -14.83 31.05
CA PRO A 83 -45.57 -15.53 30.65
C PRO A 83 -45.50 -15.74 29.14
N ALA A 84 -44.28 -15.98 28.63
CA ALA A 84 -44.00 -16.02 27.16
C ALA A 84 -44.92 -17.02 26.43
N GLU A 85 -45.15 -18.19 26.98
CA GLU A 85 -46.01 -19.22 26.37
C GLU A 85 -47.47 -18.76 26.26
N GLN A 86 -47.99 -18.13 27.33
CA GLN A 86 -49.35 -17.60 27.33
C GLN A 86 -49.50 -16.40 26.37
N ARG A 87 -48.49 -15.53 26.27
CA ARG A 87 -48.51 -14.45 25.27
C ARG A 87 -48.63 -14.98 23.86
N ILE A 88 -47.95 -16.09 23.52
CA ILE A 88 -48.07 -16.73 22.21
C ILE A 88 -49.49 -17.22 21.96
N LEU A 89 -50.13 -17.81 22.97
CA LEU A 89 -51.53 -18.26 22.84
C LEU A 89 -52.49 -17.09 22.69
N ILE A 90 -52.31 -16.00 23.47
CA ILE A 90 -53.10 -14.77 23.30
C ILE A 90 -52.94 -14.20 21.92
N LEU A 91 -51.71 -14.10 21.40
CA LEU A 91 -51.43 -13.62 20.03
C LEU A 91 -52.10 -14.52 18.97
N LYS A 92 -52.01 -15.84 19.13
CA LYS A 92 -52.71 -16.78 18.21
C LYS A 92 -54.22 -16.56 18.21
N GLY A 93 -54.80 -16.38 19.40
CA GLY A 93 -56.24 -16.07 19.51
C GLY A 93 -56.59 -14.74 18.85
N LEU A 94 -55.83 -13.68 19.09
CA LEU A 94 -56.03 -12.39 18.43
C LEU A 94 -55.91 -12.48 16.92
N LEU A 95 -54.87 -13.16 16.38
CA LEU A 95 -54.67 -13.33 14.95
C LEU A 95 -55.83 -14.10 14.30
N SER A 96 -56.44 -15.08 15.01
CA SER A 96 -57.59 -15.85 14.46
C SER A 96 -58.87 -15.03 14.37
N THR A 97 -59.02 -13.94 15.14
CA THR A 97 -60.18 -13.05 15.14
C THR A 97 -60.00 -11.82 14.24
N CYS A 98 -58.78 -11.59 13.68
CA CYS A 98 -58.49 -10.44 12.83
C CYS A 98 -59.03 -10.63 11.41
N CYS A 99 -59.60 -9.56 10.85
CA CYS A 99 -59.96 -9.48 9.44
C CYS A 99 -58.74 -9.13 8.57
N MET A 100 -58.85 -9.30 7.24
CA MET A 100 -57.75 -9.07 6.30
C MET A 100 -57.11 -7.68 6.41
N PRO A 101 -57.83 -6.55 6.52
CA PRO A 101 -57.24 -5.23 6.75
C PRO A 101 -56.42 -5.15 8.04
N GLN A 102 -56.86 -5.79 9.12
CA GLN A 102 -56.15 -5.82 10.42
C GLN A 102 -54.87 -6.68 10.29
N LEU A 103 -54.92 -7.78 9.60
CA LEU A 103 -53.75 -8.63 9.31
C LEU A 103 -52.72 -7.89 8.45
N SER A 104 -53.15 -7.14 7.43
CA SER A 104 -52.28 -6.30 6.61
C SER A 104 -51.59 -5.21 7.46
N PHE A 105 -52.35 -4.54 8.29
CA PHE A 105 -51.82 -3.56 9.24
C PHE A 105 -50.75 -4.18 10.19
N LEU A 106 -51.09 -5.34 10.79
CA LEU A 106 -50.14 -6.04 11.67
C LEU A 106 -48.89 -6.46 10.90
N TYR A 107 -48.98 -6.91 9.66
CA TYR A 107 -47.85 -7.27 8.83
C TYR A 107 -46.92 -6.07 8.59
N ASP A 108 -47.48 -4.93 8.24
CA ASP A 108 -46.72 -3.71 7.94
C ASP A 108 -46.04 -3.16 9.20
N GLU A 109 -46.68 -3.24 10.37
CA GLU A 109 -46.13 -2.81 11.65
C GLU A 109 -45.10 -3.80 12.21
N ILE A 110 -45.26 -5.11 12.01
CA ILE A 110 -44.33 -6.13 12.49
C ILE A 110 -43.08 -6.21 11.62
N LYS A 111 -43.20 -5.99 10.32
CA LYS A 111 -42.08 -6.09 9.38
C LYS A 111 -40.86 -5.23 9.75
N PRO A 112 -40.96 -3.94 10.09
CA PRO A 112 -39.83 -3.15 10.57
C PRO A 112 -39.29 -3.63 11.93
N LEU A 113 -40.15 -4.16 12.82
CA LEU A 113 -39.76 -4.65 14.13
C LEU A 113 -38.97 -5.97 14.08
N LEU A 114 -39.15 -6.78 13.04
CA LEU A 114 -38.37 -8.00 12.81
C LEU A 114 -36.98 -7.74 12.23
N ARG A 115 -36.76 -6.56 11.65
CA ARG A 115 -35.43 -6.16 11.14
C ARG A 115 -34.57 -5.72 12.30
N ILE A 116 -33.69 -6.61 12.70
CA ILE A 116 -32.76 -6.36 13.81
C ILE A 116 -31.46 -5.83 13.22
N ASP A 117 -31.07 -4.63 13.62
CA ASP A 117 -29.74 -4.11 13.31
C ASP A 117 -28.73 -4.74 14.29
N PHE A 118 -27.92 -5.67 13.81
CA PHE A 118 -26.91 -6.34 14.62
C PHE A 118 -25.87 -5.36 15.20
N SER A 119 -25.61 -4.24 14.52
CA SER A 119 -24.64 -3.24 14.96
C SER A 119 -25.08 -2.53 16.25
N SER A 120 -26.39 -2.50 16.52
CA SER A 120 -26.93 -1.92 17.76
C SER A 120 -26.95 -2.91 18.94
N ILE A 121 -26.88 -4.21 18.66
CA ILE A 121 -27.00 -5.28 19.66
C ILE A 121 -25.65 -5.84 20.05
N LEU A 122 -24.74 -6.01 19.08
CA LEU A 122 -23.41 -6.56 19.30
C LEU A 122 -22.49 -5.50 19.92
N PRO A 123 -21.51 -5.91 20.74
CA PRO A 123 -20.39 -5.06 21.11
C PRO A 123 -19.68 -4.51 19.89
N HIS A 124 -19.13 -3.30 20.01
CA HIS A 124 -18.44 -2.59 18.93
C HIS A 124 -17.33 -3.44 18.27
N GLU A 125 -16.58 -4.17 19.09
CA GLU A 125 -15.46 -5.02 18.65
C GLU A 125 -15.93 -6.17 17.75
N LEU A 126 -17.05 -6.79 18.09
CA LEU A 126 -17.64 -7.86 17.28
C LEU A 126 -18.20 -7.31 15.95
N SER A 127 -18.84 -6.16 16.00
CA SER A 127 -19.31 -5.46 14.81
C SER A 127 -18.15 -5.11 13.86
N LEU A 128 -17.04 -4.56 14.39
CA LEU A 128 -15.82 -4.30 13.62
C LEU A 128 -15.24 -5.59 13.01
N ARG A 129 -15.23 -6.68 13.76
CA ARG A 129 -14.76 -7.97 13.25
C ARG A 129 -15.61 -8.48 12.09
N ILE A 130 -16.93 -8.30 12.14
CA ILE A 130 -17.82 -8.64 11.01
C ILE A 130 -17.49 -7.76 9.80
N PHE A 131 -17.37 -6.45 9.99
CA PHE A 131 -17.03 -5.52 8.92
C PHE A 131 -15.64 -5.78 8.32
N SER A 132 -14.70 -6.34 9.07
CA SER A 132 -13.37 -6.67 8.60
C SER A 132 -13.31 -7.78 7.54
N TYR A 133 -14.40 -8.52 7.31
CA TYR A 133 -14.52 -9.52 6.25
C TYR A 133 -14.99 -8.91 4.92
N LEU A 134 -15.51 -7.67 4.94
CA LEU A 134 -15.97 -6.98 3.74
C LEU A 134 -14.79 -6.45 2.93
N ASP A 135 -14.95 -6.40 1.62
CA ASP A 135 -14.05 -5.66 0.74
C ASP A 135 -14.35 -4.14 0.78
N ALA A 136 -13.46 -3.32 0.25
CA ALA A 136 -13.59 -1.87 0.30
C ALA A 136 -14.88 -1.35 -0.33
N LYS A 137 -15.35 -1.98 -1.42
CA LYS A 137 -16.60 -1.60 -2.09
C LYS A 137 -17.82 -1.91 -1.22
N SER A 138 -17.90 -3.12 -0.68
CA SER A 138 -18.98 -3.54 0.23
C SER A 138 -18.98 -2.72 1.53
N LEU A 139 -17.79 -2.35 2.04
CA LEU A 139 -17.65 -1.48 3.21
C LEU A 139 -18.21 -0.07 2.94
N CYS A 140 -17.95 0.48 1.75
CA CYS A 140 -18.54 1.75 1.33
C CYS A 140 -20.06 1.67 1.15
N HIS A 141 -20.60 0.56 0.67
CA HIS A 141 -22.05 0.34 0.60
C HIS A 141 -22.65 0.19 2.00
N ALA A 142 -21.98 -0.52 2.91
CA ALA A 142 -22.39 -0.64 4.30
C ALA A 142 -22.47 0.73 4.99
N ALA A 143 -21.56 1.65 4.69
CA ALA A 143 -21.59 3.02 5.21
C ALA A 143 -22.83 3.83 4.79
N GLN A 144 -23.56 3.39 3.75
CA GLN A 144 -24.76 4.07 3.26
C GLN A 144 -26.06 3.56 3.91
N VAL A 145 -26.00 2.50 4.71
CA VAL A 145 -27.18 1.87 5.33
C VAL A 145 -27.76 2.70 6.47
N SER A 146 -26.92 3.14 7.39
CA SER A 146 -27.32 3.96 8.56
C SER A 146 -26.13 4.72 9.15
N GLN A 147 -26.42 5.69 10.03
CA GLN A 147 -25.38 6.45 10.75
C GLN A 147 -24.50 5.52 11.63
N SER A 148 -25.10 4.51 12.26
CA SER A 148 -24.36 3.53 13.07
C SER A 148 -23.43 2.68 12.20
N TRP A 149 -23.92 2.20 11.06
CA TRP A 149 -23.10 1.45 10.09
C TRP A 149 -21.99 2.30 9.49
N LYS A 150 -22.28 3.59 9.23
CA LYS A 150 -21.28 4.53 8.76
C LYS A 150 -20.14 4.70 9.75
N SER A 151 -20.45 4.89 11.05
CA SER A 151 -19.41 5.05 12.06
C SER A 151 -18.53 3.80 12.22
N LEU A 152 -19.12 2.60 12.04
CA LEU A 152 -18.38 1.34 12.02
C LEU A 152 -17.55 1.17 10.74
N ALA A 153 -18.14 1.47 9.58
CA ALA A 153 -17.47 1.32 8.30
C ALA A 153 -16.36 2.35 8.08
N ASP A 154 -16.44 3.52 8.71
CA ASP A 154 -15.42 4.57 8.64
C ASP A 154 -14.34 4.42 9.74
N ASP A 155 -14.40 3.33 10.54
CA ASP A 155 -13.41 3.07 11.59
C ASP A 155 -11.99 2.94 11.01
N ASP A 156 -11.07 3.67 11.61
CA ASP A 156 -9.68 3.80 11.14
C ASP A 156 -8.92 2.46 11.16
N ALA A 157 -9.22 1.57 12.11
CA ALA A 157 -8.59 0.25 12.21
C ALA A 157 -8.96 -0.67 11.03
N LEU A 158 -10.20 -0.58 10.52
CA LEU A 158 -10.62 -1.34 9.35
C LEU A 158 -9.86 -0.90 8.10
N TRP A 159 -9.77 0.40 7.88
CA TRP A 159 -9.08 0.96 6.70
C TRP A 159 -7.56 0.77 6.78
N HIS A 160 -6.97 0.83 7.98
CA HIS A 160 -5.57 0.47 8.19
C HIS A 160 -5.30 -0.97 7.73
N ARG A 161 -6.11 -1.93 8.20
CA ARG A 161 -6.01 -3.33 7.82
C ARG A 161 -6.20 -3.54 6.31
N MET A 162 -7.16 -2.80 5.70
CA MET A 162 -7.35 -2.81 4.24
C MET A 162 -6.09 -2.32 3.50
N CYS A 163 -5.46 -1.25 3.99
CA CYS A 163 -4.20 -0.77 3.45
C CYS A 163 -3.10 -1.83 3.56
N GLU A 164 -2.90 -2.45 4.72
CA GLU A 164 -1.90 -3.50 4.93
C GLU A 164 -2.06 -4.71 3.99
N GLN A 165 -3.30 -5.05 3.64
CA GLN A 165 -3.59 -6.16 2.73
C GLN A 165 -3.23 -5.87 1.27
N HIS A 166 -3.24 -4.60 0.87
CA HIS A 166 -3.10 -4.19 -0.53
C HIS A 166 -1.81 -3.45 -0.84
N ILE A 167 -1.16 -2.85 0.17
CA ILE A 167 0.05 -2.06 -0.04
C ILE A 167 1.19 -2.96 -0.51
N ASP A 168 1.83 -2.52 -1.58
CA ASP A 168 3.05 -3.11 -2.13
C ASP A 168 2.95 -4.60 -2.51
N LYS A 169 1.74 -5.11 -2.62
CA LYS A 169 1.45 -6.49 -3.06
C LYS A 169 0.05 -6.58 -3.66
N LYS A 170 -0.13 -7.46 -4.65
CA LYS A 170 -1.45 -7.77 -5.17
C LYS A 170 -2.25 -8.62 -4.19
N CYS A 171 -3.46 -8.17 -3.89
CA CYS A 171 -4.40 -8.92 -3.08
C CYS A 171 -4.91 -10.16 -3.84
N THR A 172 -4.86 -11.31 -3.21
CA THR A 172 -5.32 -12.58 -3.81
C THR A 172 -6.82 -12.63 -4.06
N LYS A 173 -7.61 -11.80 -3.35
CA LYS A 173 -9.07 -11.77 -3.47
C LYS A 173 -9.57 -10.85 -4.57
N CYS A 174 -9.00 -9.65 -4.68
CA CYS A 174 -9.47 -8.63 -5.63
C CYS A 174 -8.52 -8.41 -6.81
N GLY A 175 -7.30 -8.96 -6.80
CA GLY A 175 -6.29 -8.80 -7.84
C GLY A 175 -5.66 -7.40 -7.92
N TRP A 176 -5.87 -6.56 -6.88
CA TRP A 176 -5.37 -5.18 -6.85
C TRP A 176 -4.19 -5.06 -5.89
N GLY A 177 -3.19 -4.26 -6.28
CA GLY A 177 -2.11 -3.81 -5.42
C GLY A 177 -2.14 -2.29 -5.33
N LEU A 178 -1.84 -1.73 -4.17
CA LEU A 178 -1.77 -0.29 -3.95
C LEU A 178 -0.32 0.13 -3.80
N PRO A 179 0.11 1.23 -4.43
CA PRO A 179 1.48 1.72 -4.30
C PRO A 179 1.77 2.17 -2.86
N LEU A 180 3.02 2.01 -2.46
CA LEU A 180 3.53 2.53 -1.20
C LEU A 180 3.79 4.03 -1.37
N LEU A 181 2.89 4.88 -0.91
CA LEU A 181 3.09 6.33 -0.97
C LEU A 181 3.89 6.82 0.24
N ASP A 182 5.15 7.18 0.03
CA ASP A 182 6.00 7.80 1.05
C ASP A 182 5.60 9.27 1.25
N LYS A 183 4.74 9.54 2.23
CA LYS A 183 4.43 10.92 2.63
C LYS A 183 5.37 11.38 3.74
N LYS A 184 6.57 11.78 3.38
CA LYS A 184 7.38 12.63 4.24
C LYS A 184 6.84 14.07 4.17
N PRO A 185 6.80 14.82 5.30
CA PRO A 185 6.33 16.20 5.26
C PRO A 185 7.21 17.00 4.29
N LYS A 186 6.59 17.63 3.29
CA LYS A 186 7.27 18.52 2.35
C LYS A 186 7.91 19.67 3.15
N ARG A 187 9.19 19.61 3.44
CA ARG A 187 9.97 20.77 3.87
C ARG A 187 10.17 21.62 2.62
N ARG A 188 9.52 22.77 2.57
CA ARG A 188 9.74 23.76 1.50
C ARG A 188 11.21 24.16 1.52
N ILE A 189 11.92 23.93 0.42
CA ILE A 189 13.32 24.35 0.22
C ILE A 189 13.44 25.87 0.22
N THR A 190 12.35 26.60 0.03
CA THR A 190 12.30 28.07 0.01
C THR A 190 12.67 28.75 1.34
N ASP A 191 12.62 28.04 2.47
CA ASP A 191 12.90 28.66 3.79
C ASP A 191 14.39 28.69 4.18
N ARG A 192 15.30 28.12 3.36
CA ARG A 192 16.74 28.16 3.61
C ARG A 192 17.53 29.17 2.77
N LEU A 193 16.89 29.86 1.82
CA LEU A 193 17.54 30.86 0.97
C LEU A 193 17.38 32.30 1.51
N GLY A 194 16.67 32.50 2.64
CA GLY A 194 16.35 33.80 3.21
C GLY A 194 17.18 34.26 4.41
N GLU A 195 18.05 33.41 4.97
CA GLU A 195 18.82 33.75 6.20
C GLU A 195 20.33 33.79 6.02
N SER A 196 20.83 34.28 4.91
CA SER A 196 22.25 34.63 4.80
C SER A 196 22.45 36.07 4.34
N ALA A 197 21.91 37.00 5.09
CA ALA A 197 22.34 38.40 4.98
C ALA A 197 22.14 39.10 6.32
N SER A 198 23.20 39.24 7.06
CA SER A 198 23.53 40.22 8.07
C SER A 198 24.16 39.62 9.33
N LEU A 199 25.44 39.40 9.27
CA LEU A 199 26.29 39.46 10.47
C LEU A 199 27.44 40.40 10.14
N HIS A 200 27.28 41.63 10.62
CA HIS A 200 28.32 42.64 10.64
C HIS A 200 29.50 42.17 11.53
N ILE A 201 30.66 42.36 10.97
CA ILE A 201 31.97 42.26 11.57
C ILE A 201 32.05 43.23 12.77
N ALA A 202 32.39 42.68 13.93
CA ALA A 202 33.06 43.43 14.99
C ALA A 202 34.33 42.72 15.36
N CYS A 203 35.43 43.37 15.02
CA CYS A 203 36.82 43.00 15.35
C CYS A 203 37.07 43.30 16.83
N GLY A 204 37.77 42.38 17.53
CA GLY A 204 38.21 42.62 18.91
C GLY A 204 39.10 41.48 19.39
N SER A 205 40.32 41.79 19.47
CA SER A 205 41.59 41.11 19.80
C SER A 205 41.66 40.31 21.10
N ASP A 206 42.55 39.30 21.05
CA ASP A 206 43.46 38.81 22.08
C ASP A 206 42.92 38.00 23.28
N THR A 207 43.33 36.78 23.46
CA THR A 207 44.45 36.31 24.24
C THR A 207 44.47 34.77 24.42
N GLN A 208 45.67 34.27 24.49
CA GLN A 208 46.14 32.89 24.72
C GLN A 208 45.61 32.24 26.02
N ALA A 209 45.39 30.95 26.04
CA ALA A 209 46.12 30.00 26.89
C ALA A 209 45.48 28.62 27.06
N THR A 210 46.21 27.63 26.70
CA THR A 210 46.58 26.36 27.38
C THR A 210 45.52 25.26 27.62
N LEU A 211 45.80 24.16 26.94
CA LEU A 211 45.94 22.75 27.35
C LEU A 211 45.21 22.25 28.62
N SER A 212 44.36 21.25 28.45
CA SER A 212 44.55 19.92 29.05
C SER A 212 43.34 18.98 28.85
N ALA A 213 43.57 17.83 28.26
CA ALA A 213 42.84 16.61 28.56
C ALA A 213 43.46 16.00 29.84
N PRO A 214 42.92 15.06 30.58
CA PRO A 214 42.31 13.80 30.12
C PRO A 214 41.24 13.16 31.07
N LYS A 215 40.78 11.99 30.68
CA LYS A 215 40.58 10.73 31.43
C LYS A 215 39.16 10.13 31.42
N ARG A 216 39.18 8.94 30.83
CA ARG A 216 38.36 7.75 31.04
C ARG A 216 37.92 7.52 32.49
N ALA A 217 36.67 7.05 32.65
CA ALA A 217 36.34 6.01 33.63
C ALA A 217 35.18 5.16 33.11
N LYS A 218 35.43 3.86 33.01
CA LYS A 218 34.49 2.75 32.99
C LYS A 218 33.84 2.63 34.37
N LEU A 219 32.60 2.24 34.47
CA LEU A 219 32.19 1.14 35.36
C LEU A 219 30.86 0.54 34.96
N GLU A 220 30.88 -0.76 35.09
CA GLU A 220 29.83 -1.74 34.86
C GLU A 220 28.85 -1.83 36.04
N THR A 221 27.77 -2.57 35.81
CA THR A 221 27.03 -3.53 36.65
C THR A 221 25.59 -3.14 36.98
N SER A 222 24.69 -3.84 36.35
CA SER A 222 23.83 -4.98 36.78
C SER A 222 22.65 -4.71 37.74
N VAL A 223 21.50 -5.17 37.27
CA VAL A 223 20.44 -5.97 37.94
C VAL A 223 19.60 -5.30 39.04
N SER A 224 18.33 -5.18 38.87
CA SER A 224 17.27 -6.06 39.44
C SER A 224 15.85 -5.49 39.23
N VAL A 225 14.94 -6.44 39.04
CA VAL A 225 13.49 -6.35 39.00
C VAL A 225 12.97 -6.09 40.42
N GLU A 226 11.98 -5.22 40.58
CA GLU A 226 10.91 -5.42 41.56
C GLU A 226 9.69 -4.53 41.25
N ALA A 227 8.53 -5.17 41.34
CA ALA A 227 7.19 -4.60 41.24
C ALA A 227 6.81 -3.88 42.54
N PHE A 228 6.06 -2.79 42.43
CA PHE A 228 5.13 -2.38 43.50
C PHE A 228 3.95 -1.58 42.92
N GLU A 229 2.76 -2.03 43.34
CA GLU A 229 1.46 -1.36 43.23
C GLU A 229 1.39 -0.10 44.12
N GLY A 230 0.49 0.83 43.77
CA GLY A 230 0.03 1.80 44.74
C GLY A 230 -0.42 3.14 44.18
N ASP A 231 -1.69 3.36 44.24
CA ASP A 231 -2.51 4.54 44.02
C ASP A 231 -1.89 5.91 44.37
N LEU A 232 -2.30 6.93 43.62
CA LEU A 232 -2.95 8.17 44.08
C LEU A 232 -2.78 9.30 43.06
N TYR A 233 -3.89 9.85 42.57
CA TYR A 233 -3.97 11.09 41.80
C TYR A 233 -3.56 12.31 42.60
N PRO A 234 -2.99 13.34 41.96
CA PRO A 234 -3.54 14.68 42.10
C PRO A 234 -3.81 15.36 40.72
N THR A 235 -4.97 15.97 40.68
CA THR A 235 -5.44 16.92 39.70
C THR A 235 -4.57 18.18 39.67
N GLU A 236 -3.90 18.44 38.55
CA GLU A 236 -3.44 19.77 38.20
C GLU A 236 -3.86 20.17 36.79
N LYS A 237 -4.60 21.28 36.74
CA LYS A 237 -5.01 21.98 35.53
C LYS A 237 -3.78 22.65 34.92
N HIS A 238 -3.24 22.10 33.83
CA HIS A 238 -2.44 22.86 32.91
C HIS A 238 -2.99 22.69 31.50
N SER A 239 -3.40 23.81 30.92
CA SER A 239 -3.75 23.95 29.51
C SER A 239 -2.54 23.60 28.63
N PRO A 240 -2.63 22.64 27.72
CA PRO A 240 -1.62 22.46 26.69
C PRO A 240 -2.16 23.06 25.40
N SER A 241 -1.50 24.08 24.92
CA SER A 241 -1.44 24.39 23.49
C SER A 241 -0.62 23.30 22.79
N SER A 242 -1.16 22.09 22.69
CA SER A 242 -0.63 21.06 21.84
C SER A 242 -1.28 21.21 20.46
N THR A 243 -0.53 21.68 19.50
CA THR A 243 -0.80 21.46 18.09
C THR A 243 -0.83 19.93 17.87
N THR A 244 -1.99 19.35 18.10
CA THR A 244 -2.27 17.96 17.74
C THR A 244 -2.15 17.87 16.23
N VAL A 245 -1.07 17.28 15.75
CA VAL A 245 -0.94 16.87 14.37
C VAL A 245 -2.12 15.96 14.07
N LYS A 246 -3.15 16.47 13.41
CA LYS A 246 -4.31 15.70 12.99
C LYS A 246 -3.81 14.56 12.10
N ARG A 247 -3.84 13.35 12.59
CA ARG A 247 -3.56 12.16 11.78
C ARG A 247 -4.64 12.06 10.71
N ARG A 248 -4.23 11.89 9.46
CA ARG A 248 -5.18 11.67 8.36
C ARG A 248 -5.87 10.32 8.55
N PRO A 249 -7.22 10.25 8.33
CA PRO A 249 -7.94 8.98 8.36
C PRO A 249 -7.39 7.99 7.32
N TRP A 250 -7.27 6.72 7.68
CA TRP A 250 -6.78 5.68 6.79
C TRP A 250 -7.67 5.46 5.55
N LYS A 251 -8.95 5.77 5.65
CA LYS A 251 -9.88 5.77 4.51
C LYS A 251 -9.45 6.75 3.42
N GLU A 252 -9.02 7.95 3.77
CA GLU A 252 -8.51 8.95 2.80
C GLU A 252 -7.21 8.45 2.16
N VAL A 253 -6.30 7.88 2.95
CA VAL A 253 -5.05 7.29 2.45
C VAL A 253 -5.34 6.15 1.47
N TYR A 254 -6.31 5.27 1.80
CA TYR A 254 -6.71 4.20 0.91
C TYR A 254 -7.31 4.72 -0.40
N SER A 255 -8.22 5.72 -0.33
CA SER A 255 -8.85 6.30 -1.52
C SER A 255 -7.85 6.96 -2.45
N GLU A 256 -6.86 7.69 -1.91
CA GLU A 256 -5.80 8.31 -2.68
C GLU A 256 -4.94 7.27 -3.42
N ARG A 257 -4.52 6.21 -2.71
CA ARG A 257 -3.77 5.11 -3.33
C ARG A 257 -4.57 4.37 -4.39
N LEU A 258 -5.85 4.16 -4.15
CA LEU A 258 -6.75 3.52 -5.12
C LEU A 258 -6.92 4.38 -6.38
N MET A 259 -6.99 5.72 -6.23
CA MET A 259 -7.02 6.65 -7.37
C MET A 259 -5.73 6.54 -8.18
N VAL A 260 -4.58 6.58 -7.54
CA VAL A 260 -3.28 6.39 -8.21
C VAL A 260 -3.24 5.07 -8.97
N GLU A 261 -3.64 3.94 -8.34
CA GLU A 261 -3.68 2.65 -9.02
C GLU A 261 -4.66 2.63 -10.20
N ARG A 262 -5.81 3.29 -10.08
CA ARG A 262 -6.75 3.44 -11.19
C ARG A 262 -6.13 4.23 -12.35
N ASN A 263 -5.44 5.34 -12.04
CA ASN A 263 -4.76 6.15 -13.04
C ASN A 263 -3.70 5.32 -13.80
N TRP A 264 -2.91 4.52 -13.08
CA TRP A 264 -1.94 3.60 -13.69
C TRP A 264 -2.61 2.59 -14.64
N ARG A 265 -3.74 2.00 -14.24
CA ARG A 265 -4.46 1.02 -15.07
C ARG A 265 -5.14 1.62 -16.29
N GLN A 266 -5.64 2.84 -16.16
CA GLN A 266 -6.32 3.55 -17.25
C GLN A 266 -5.36 4.36 -18.11
N ASN A 267 -4.06 4.38 -17.76
CA ASN A 267 -3.05 5.23 -18.36
C ASN A 267 -3.43 6.72 -18.33
N ASN A 268 -4.03 7.14 -17.21
CA ASN A 268 -4.42 8.53 -17.00
C ASN A 268 -3.33 9.25 -16.25
N TYR A 269 -2.62 10.14 -16.92
CA TYR A 269 -1.47 10.88 -16.39
C TYR A 269 -1.51 12.33 -16.85
N SER A 270 -0.90 13.23 -16.09
CA SER A 270 -0.47 14.52 -16.58
C SER A 270 0.99 14.44 -17.01
N MET A 271 1.31 15.09 -18.10
CA MET A 271 2.67 15.11 -18.64
C MET A 271 3.27 16.51 -18.49
N ARG A 272 4.53 16.54 -18.06
CA ARG A 272 5.34 17.77 -18.02
C ARG A 272 6.67 17.49 -18.71
N ILE A 273 7.13 18.48 -19.50
CA ILE A 273 8.39 18.39 -20.23
C ILE A 273 9.38 19.37 -19.59
N LEU A 274 10.58 18.89 -19.27
CA LEU A 274 11.70 19.70 -18.83
C LEU A 274 12.60 19.93 -20.03
N GLN A 275 12.73 21.17 -20.44
CA GLN A 275 13.56 21.60 -21.57
C GLN A 275 14.70 22.47 -21.08
N GLY A 276 15.91 22.26 -21.60
CA GLY A 276 17.08 23.07 -21.25
C GLY A 276 18.40 22.44 -21.67
N HIS A 277 18.51 21.10 -21.67
CA HIS A 277 19.70 20.45 -22.25
C HIS A 277 19.77 20.74 -23.74
N THR A 278 21.00 20.95 -24.23
CA THR A 278 21.27 21.27 -25.63
C THR A 278 21.56 20.03 -26.47
N ASP A 279 21.70 18.88 -25.85
CA ASP A 279 22.01 17.60 -26.46
C ASP A 279 21.35 16.47 -25.68
N GLY A 280 21.39 15.24 -26.18
CA GLY A 280 20.73 14.08 -25.62
C GLY A 280 20.96 13.89 -24.10
N VAL A 281 19.91 13.57 -23.37
CA VAL A 281 19.97 13.30 -21.92
C VAL A 281 20.20 11.82 -21.71
N MET A 282 21.30 11.46 -21.02
CA MET A 282 21.77 10.07 -20.93
C MET A 282 21.44 9.39 -19.62
N CYS A 283 21.19 10.14 -18.57
CA CYS A 283 20.90 9.58 -17.25
C CYS A 283 19.97 10.50 -16.46
N VAL A 284 19.07 9.90 -15.67
CA VAL A 284 18.11 10.61 -14.83
C VAL A 284 17.91 9.87 -13.51
N GLN A 285 17.80 10.63 -12.44
CA GLN A 285 17.34 10.16 -11.14
C GLN A 285 16.52 11.24 -10.48
N PHE A 286 15.55 10.86 -9.65
CA PHE A 286 14.74 11.81 -8.89
C PHE A 286 14.49 11.34 -7.46
N CYS A 287 14.03 12.27 -6.65
CA CYS A 287 13.68 12.02 -5.25
C CYS A 287 12.43 12.84 -4.90
N ASP A 288 11.31 12.17 -4.64
CA ASP A 288 10.05 12.81 -4.25
C ASP A 288 10.18 13.55 -2.92
N SER A 289 10.94 13.01 -1.96
CA SER A 289 11.11 13.63 -0.63
C SER A 289 11.84 14.97 -0.69
N ASN A 290 12.75 15.14 -1.63
CA ASN A 290 13.52 16.37 -1.84
C ASN A 290 12.93 17.25 -2.94
N ASN A 291 11.91 16.77 -3.64
CA ASN A 291 11.26 17.46 -4.76
C ASN A 291 12.24 17.81 -5.90
N VAL A 292 13.17 16.91 -6.22
CA VAL A 292 14.27 17.17 -7.14
C VAL A 292 14.40 16.06 -8.20
N VAL A 293 14.70 16.48 -9.44
CA VAL A 293 15.16 15.64 -10.54
C VAL A 293 16.58 16.07 -10.91
N ILE A 294 17.47 15.13 -11.14
CA ILE A 294 18.83 15.40 -11.61
C ILE A 294 19.07 14.61 -12.89
N THR A 295 19.63 15.30 -13.88
CA THR A 295 19.86 14.78 -15.24
C THR A 295 21.29 15.01 -15.68
N GLY A 296 21.85 14.09 -16.44
CA GLY A 296 23.17 14.25 -17.08
C GLY A 296 23.07 14.02 -18.58
N SER A 297 23.81 14.79 -19.35
CA SER A 297 23.66 14.89 -20.82
C SER A 297 24.96 14.78 -21.60
N TYR A 298 24.83 14.59 -22.90
CA TYR A 298 25.89 14.73 -23.88
C TYR A 298 26.47 16.16 -23.94
N ASP A 299 25.70 17.18 -23.57
CA ASP A 299 26.13 18.56 -23.43
C ASP A 299 27.19 18.79 -22.33
N LYS A 300 27.67 17.72 -21.68
CA LYS A 300 28.70 17.69 -20.64
C LYS A 300 28.26 18.31 -19.32
N THR A 301 26.97 18.66 -19.19
CA THR A 301 26.41 19.27 -17.99
C THR A 301 25.52 18.31 -17.22
N VAL A 302 25.39 18.62 -15.94
CA VAL A 302 24.40 18.00 -15.08
C VAL A 302 23.44 19.10 -14.62
N ARG A 303 22.13 18.86 -14.74
CA ARG A 303 21.12 19.83 -14.33
C ARG A 303 20.28 19.29 -13.18
N VAL A 304 19.92 20.20 -12.30
CA VAL A 304 19.06 19.97 -11.14
C VAL A 304 17.77 20.71 -11.35
N TRP A 305 16.64 20.01 -11.31
CA TRP A 305 15.31 20.53 -11.61
C TRP A 305 14.40 20.38 -10.38
N SER A 306 13.45 21.30 -10.24
CA SER A 306 12.33 21.13 -9.32
C SER A 306 11.32 20.14 -9.91
N LEU A 307 11.02 19.07 -9.19
CA LEU A 307 10.02 18.08 -9.62
C LEU A 307 8.59 18.66 -9.66
N GLU A 308 8.30 19.65 -8.79
CA GLU A 308 6.97 20.27 -8.68
C GLU A 308 6.75 21.37 -9.73
N THR A 309 7.71 22.27 -9.94
CA THR A 309 7.57 23.39 -10.88
C THR A 309 8.08 23.05 -12.28
N GLY A 310 9.05 22.14 -12.40
CA GLY A 310 9.75 21.83 -13.63
C GLY A 310 10.84 22.85 -13.98
N GLU A 311 11.13 23.82 -13.10
CA GLU A 311 12.16 24.84 -13.32
C GLU A 311 13.55 24.29 -13.03
N GLU A 312 14.53 24.79 -13.79
CA GLU A 312 15.93 24.50 -13.54
C GLU A 312 16.41 25.25 -12.30
N LEU A 313 16.85 24.49 -11.29
CA LEU A 313 17.40 25.04 -10.07
C LEU A 313 18.89 25.34 -10.19
N ARG A 314 19.63 24.49 -10.90
CA ARG A 314 21.09 24.58 -11.03
C ARG A 314 21.59 23.84 -12.26
N GLN A 315 22.71 24.34 -12.78
CA GLN A 315 23.54 23.67 -13.78
C GLN A 315 24.94 23.43 -13.18
N LEU A 316 25.41 22.18 -13.24
CA LEU A 316 26.73 21.78 -12.78
C LEU A 316 27.61 21.55 -14.00
N THR A 317 28.70 22.31 -14.07
CA THR A 317 29.68 22.25 -15.16
C THR A 317 31.03 21.80 -14.62
N GLY A 318 31.80 21.06 -15.44
CA GLY A 318 33.13 20.59 -15.04
C GLY A 318 33.55 19.26 -15.63
N HIS A 319 32.61 18.44 -16.17
CA HIS A 319 32.97 17.34 -17.03
C HIS A 319 33.37 17.85 -18.43
N THR A 320 34.33 17.19 -19.04
CA THR A 320 34.85 17.58 -20.38
C THR A 320 34.19 16.81 -21.53
N ARG A 321 33.50 15.70 -21.19
CA ARG A 321 32.74 14.87 -22.12
C ARG A 321 31.38 14.50 -21.54
N CYS A 322 30.56 13.78 -22.32
CA CYS A 322 29.23 13.31 -21.98
C CYS A 322 29.14 12.68 -20.59
N VAL A 323 28.13 13.09 -19.82
CA VAL A 323 27.80 12.50 -18.52
C VAL A 323 26.85 11.32 -18.76
N ARG A 324 27.35 10.09 -18.52
CA ARG A 324 26.63 8.84 -18.83
C ARG A 324 25.94 8.21 -17.63
N ALA A 325 26.45 8.45 -16.43
CA ALA A 325 25.93 7.85 -15.22
C ALA A 325 25.83 8.86 -14.09
N LEU A 326 24.79 8.77 -13.30
CA LEU A 326 24.62 9.57 -12.10
C LEU A 326 23.88 8.78 -11.00
N GLN A 327 24.20 9.12 -9.78
CA GLN A 327 23.43 8.73 -8.59
C GLN A 327 23.58 9.80 -7.52
N PHE A 328 22.47 10.10 -6.81
CA PHE A 328 22.54 11.05 -5.70
C PHE A 328 21.80 10.53 -4.46
N ASP A 329 22.20 11.07 -3.34
CA ASP A 329 21.53 10.93 -2.04
C ASP A 329 21.25 12.32 -1.43
N ASN A 330 20.81 12.37 -0.18
CA ASN A 330 20.52 13.64 0.50
C ASN A 330 21.74 14.54 0.69
N MET A 331 22.97 14.01 0.58
CA MET A 331 24.20 14.71 0.90
C MET A 331 25.06 15.01 -0.32
N LYS A 332 25.10 14.10 -1.28
CA LYS A 332 26.04 14.17 -2.40
C LYS A 332 25.42 13.62 -3.69
N LEU A 333 25.97 14.08 -4.80
CA LEU A 333 25.77 13.56 -6.13
C LEU A 333 27.10 13.01 -6.64
N VAL A 334 27.06 11.82 -7.24
CA VAL A 334 28.21 11.25 -7.96
C VAL A 334 27.84 11.12 -9.43
N THR A 335 28.71 11.58 -10.29
CA THR A 335 28.56 11.51 -11.74
C THR A 335 29.74 10.79 -12.37
N GLY A 336 29.48 10.01 -13.41
CA GLY A 336 30.48 9.35 -14.23
C GLY A 336 30.35 9.80 -15.67
N ALA A 337 31.47 10.08 -16.32
CA ALA A 337 31.45 10.60 -17.66
C ALA A 337 32.44 9.89 -18.62
N MET A 338 32.26 10.15 -19.89
CA MET A 338 33.17 9.67 -20.95
C MET A 338 34.55 10.32 -20.94
N ASP A 339 34.81 11.27 -20.02
CA ASP A 339 36.11 11.86 -19.73
C ASP A 339 36.98 11.00 -18.79
N HIS A 340 36.59 9.76 -18.54
CA HIS A 340 37.25 8.76 -17.68
C HIS A 340 37.21 9.07 -16.19
N THR A 341 36.52 10.14 -15.79
CA THR A 341 36.47 10.59 -14.39
C THR A 341 35.13 10.35 -13.75
N LEU A 342 35.16 10.20 -12.43
CA LEU A 342 34.01 10.31 -11.57
C LEU A 342 34.13 11.60 -10.76
N LYS A 343 33.05 12.37 -10.65
CA LYS A 343 33.02 13.58 -9.84
C LYS A 343 31.99 13.47 -8.74
N ILE A 344 32.37 13.93 -7.55
CA ILE A 344 31.51 14.02 -6.38
C ILE A 344 31.14 15.48 -6.18
N TRP A 345 29.85 15.76 -6.14
CA TRP A 345 29.33 17.11 -6.04
C TRP A 345 28.46 17.26 -4.77
N ASP A 346 28.51 18.46 -4.21
CA ASP A 346 27.42 18.93 -3.38
C ASP A 346 26.34 19.53 -4.30
N TRP A 347 25.26 18.79 -4.52
CA TRP A 347 24.20 19.24 -5.44
C TRP A 347 23.38 20.40 -4.89
N HIS A 348 23.42 20.65 -3.55
CA HIS A 348 22.77 21.80 -2.93
C HIS A 348 23.52 23.11 -3.23
N THR A 349 24.84 23.09 -3.22
CA THR A 349 25.67 24.28 -3.51
C THR A 349 26.17 24.32 -4.95
N GLY A 350 26.15 23.20 -5.67
CA GLY A 350 26.64 23.08 -7.03
C GLY A 350 28.18 22.91 -7.13
N LYS A 351 28.88 22.77 -6.01
CA LYS A 351 30.34 22.67 -6.00
C LYS A 351 30.82 21.23 -6.21
N CYS A 352 31.83 21.07 -7.05
CA CYS A 352 32.56 19.80 -7.16
C CYS A 352 33.46 19.64 -5.93
N ILE A 353 33.21 18.60 -5.13
CA ILE A 353 33.96 18.31 -3.90
C ILE A 353 35.25 17.56 -4.25
N ARG A 354 35.16 16.55 -5.14
CA ARG A 354 36.27 15.67 -5.46
C ARG A 354 36.12 15.08 -6.86
N THR A 355 37.24 14.91 -7.55
CA THR A 355 37.35 14.14 -8.79
C THR A 355 38.12 12.86 -8.50
N LEU A 356 37.58 11.71 -8.94
CA LEU A 356 38.22 10.40 -8.83
C LEU A 356 38.72 10.01 -10.23
N GLU A 357 39.99 9.79 -10.33
CA GLU A 357 40.67 9.36 -11.55
C GLU A 357 41.16 7.92 -11.40
N GLY A 358 41.22 7.18 -12.50
CA GLY A 358 41.72 5.83 -12.48
C GLY A 358 41.27 4.96 -13.64
N HIS A 359 40.02 5.09 -14.11
CA HIS A 359 39.59 4.41 -15.33
C HIS A 359 40.39 4.90 -16.53
N ARG A 360 40.69 3.98 -17.46
CA ARG A 360 41.34 4.27 -18.73
C ARG A 360 40.35 4.52 -19.87
N GLY A 361 39.08 4.21 -19.64
CA GLY A 361 37.96 4.39 -20.54
C GLY A 361 36.83 5.20 -19.90
N GLY A 362 35.83 5.58 -20.69
CA GLY A 362 34.66 6.31 -20.22
C GLY A 362 33.88 5.54 -19.17
N VAL A 363 33.33 6.22 -18.18
CA VAL A 363 32.49 5.62 -17.14
C VAL A 363 31.06 5.58 -17.62
N LEU A 364 30.49 4.37 -17.75
CA LEU A 364 29.14 4.11 -18.26
C LEU A 364 28.10 3.87 -17.20
N GLY A 365 28.48 3.19 -16.11
CA GLY A 365 27.58 2.87 -15.02
C GLY A 365 28.21 3.17 -13.66
N LEU A 366 27.40 3.57 -12.72
CA LEU A 366 27.84 3.74 -11.33
C LEU A 366 26.72 3.37 -10.34
N HIS A 367 27.14 2.94 -9.17
CA HIS A 367 26.25 2.76 -8.03
C HIS A 367 27.03 2.91 -6.73
N PHE A 368 26.46 3.67 -5.79
CA PHE A 368 27.08 3.81 -4.48
C PHE A 368 26.11 3.56 -3.31
N ASN A 369 26.69 3.21 -2.19
CA ASN A 369 26.02 3.15 -0.89
C ASN A 369 26.79 4.04 0.13
N SER A 370 26.47 3.93 1.40
CA SER A 370 27.16 4.72 2.44
C SER A 370 28.67 4.44 2.55
N ARG A 371 29.14 3.28 2.11
CA ARG A 371 30.52 2.80 2.29
C ARG A 371 31.32 2.73 0.98
N LEU A 372 30.71 2.22 -0.07
CA LEU A 372 31.36 1.89 -1.34
C LEU A 372 30.73 2.62 -2.52
N LEU A 373 31.57 2.92 -3.51
CA LEU A 373 31.16 3.34 -4.84
C LEU A 373 31.71 2.32 -5.84
N ALA A 374 30.87 1.80 -6.71
CA ALA A 374 31.26 0.94 -7.84
C ALA A 374 31.06 1.70 -9.14
N SER A 375 31.98 1.55 -10.09
CA SER A 375 31.92 2.14 -11.42
C SER A 375 32.30 1.13 -12.49
N GLY A 376 31.53 1.09 -13.58
CA GLY A 376 31.78 0.29 -14.79
C GLY A 376 32.22 1.19 -15.93
N SER A 377 33.12 0.69 -16.77
CA SER A 377 33.78 1.51 -17.79
C SER A 377 33.93 0.78 -19.14
N THR A 378 34.20 1.58 -20.16
CA THR A 378 34.57 1.11 -21.50
C THR A 378 35.96 0.44 -21.54
N ASP A 379 36.72 0.52 -20.43
CA ASP A 379 37.98 -0.22 -20.27
C ASP A 379 37.78 -1.69 -19.86
N CYS A 380 36.55 -2.20 -19.93
CA CYS A 380 36.13 -3.57 -19.55
C CYS A 380 36.34 -3.91 -18.08
N THR A 381 36.61 -2.94 -17.24
CA THR A 381 36.86 -3.12 -15.80
C THR A 381 35.76 -2.50 -14.93
N ILE A 382 35.65 -3.03 -13.73
CA ILE A 382 34.85 -2.44 -12.68
C ILE A 382 35.80 -1.96 -11.61
N ARG A 383 35.62 -0.72 -11.14
CA ARG A 383 36.36 -0.20 -10.00
C ARG A 383 35.45 -0.01 -8.79
N VAL A 384 35.94 -0.41 -7.64
CA VAL A 384 35.24 -0.27 -6.36
C VAL A 384 36.08 0.61 -5.46
N TRP A 385 35.49 1.74 -5.07
CA TRP A 385 36.11 2.77 -4.25
C TRP A 385 35.53 2.73 -2.85
N ASN A 386 36.37 2.70 -1.84
CA ASN A 386 35.95 2.79 -0.46
C ASN A 386 36.04 4.25 0.01
N PHE A 387 34.90 4.85 0.38
CA PHE A 387 34.86 6.25 0.82
C PHE A 387 35.62 6.50 2.12
N GLN A 388 35.72 5.49 3.00
CA GLN A 388 36.38 5.61 4.31
C GLN A 388 37.87 5.34 4.22
N ALA A 389 38.28 4.26 3.57
CA ALA A 389 39.66 3.87 3.46
C ALA A 389 40.40 4.61 2.33
N GLY A 390 39.70 5.24 1.40
CA GLY A 390 40.28 5.85 0.22
C GLY A 390 40.92 4.85 -0.76
N GLU A 391 40.71 3.55 -0.54
CA GLU A 391 41.22 2.49 -1.38
C GLU A 391 40.35 2.28 -2.61
N CYS A 392 40.99 1.84 -3.71
CA CYS A 392 40.34 1.46 -4.93
C CYS A 392 40.79 0.05 -5.34
N CYS A 393 39.86 -0.86 -5.56
CA CYS A 393 40.15 -2.15 -6.15
C CYS A 393 39.53 -2.26 -7.55
N THR A 394 40.18 -3.07 -8.41
CA THR A 394 39.73 -3.31 -9.79
C THR A 394 39.30 -4.76 -9.93
N LEU A 395 38.11 -4.98 -10.50
CA LEU A 395 37.59 -6.28 -10.86
C LEU A 395 37.72 -6.44 -12.39
N THR A 396 38.34 -7.52 -12.82
CA THR A 396 38.58 -7.83 -14.22
C THR A 396 37.92 -9.14 -14.59
N GLY A 397 37.41 -9.24 -15.82
CA GLY A 397 36.79 -10.48 -16.30
C GLY A 397 35.85 -10.27 -17.49
N HIS A 398 35.12 -9.12 -17.55
CA HIS A 398 34.38 -8.77 -18.77
C HIS A 398 35.34 -8.55 -19.94
N THR A 399 34.88 -8.93 -21.11
CA THR A 399 35.67 -8.79 -22.35
C THR A 399 35.33 -7.54 -23.15
N GLU A 400 34.19 -6.93 -22.86
CA GLU A 400 33.67 -5.74 -23.51
C GLU A 400 33.20 -4.71 -22.46
N TRP A 401 32.64 -3.58 -22.90
CA TRP A 401 32.21 -2.46 -22.06
C TRP A 401 31.28 -2.87 -20.94
N VAL A 402 31.51 -2.32 -19.77
CA VAL A 402 30.64 -2.53 -18.58
C VAL A 402 29.65 -1.38 -18.46
N ASN A 403 28.40 -1.59 -18.88
CA ASN A 403 27.37 -0.57 -18.96
C ASN A 403 26.69 -0.31 -17.62
N SER A 404 26.49 -1.35 -16.82
CA SER A 404 25.74 -1.26 -15.57
C SER A 404 26.46 -1.96 -14.44
N VAL A 405 26.47 -1.32 -13.28
CA VAL A 405 26.96 -1.90 -12.02
C VAL A 405 25.98 -1.61 -10.90
N ARG A 406 25.74 -2.59 -10.01
CA ARG A 406 24.85 -2.45 -8.86
C ARG A 406 25.43 -3.18 -7.64
N LEU A 407 25.58 -2.44 -6.55
CA LEU A 407 25.96 -3.02 -5.26
C LEU A 407 24.73 -3.71 -4.65
N CYS A 408 24.89 -4.98 -4.30
CA CYS A 408 23.87 -5.78 -3.64
C CYS A 408 24.15 -5.89 -2.12
N PRO A 409 23.17 -6.36 -1.33
CA PRO A 409 23.42 -6.83 0.02
C PRO A 409 24.51 -7.91 0.05
N ASN A 410 25.10 -8.15 1.23
CA ASN A 410 26.10 -9.19 1.46
C ASN A 410 27.42 -9.01 0.68
N ASP A 411 27.83 -7.75 0.46
CA ASP A 411 29.07 -7.39 -0.24
C ASP A 411 29.19 -8.01 -1.65
N GLN A 412 28.06 -8.18 -2.32
CA GLN A 412 28.01 -8.62 -3.72
C GLN A 412 27.84 -7.44 -4.67
N LEU A 413 28.27 -7.62 -5.91
CA LEU A 413 28.08 -6.67 -6.98
C LEU A 413 27.56 -7.38 -8.22
N LEU A 414 26.60 -6.76 -8.90
CA LEU A 414 26.11 -7.17 -10.21
C LEU A 414 26.70 -6.25 -11.29
N SER A 415 27.04 -6.82 -12.44
CA SER A 415 27.45 -6.07 -13.63
C SER A 415 26.80 -6.61 -14.88
N GLY A 416 26.46 -5.70 -15.80
CA GLY A 416 26.00 -6.01 -17.15
C GLY A 416 26.96 -5.40 -18.16
N SER A 417 27.26 -6.14 -19.23
CA SER A 417 28.27 -5.79 -20.22
C SER A 417 27.81 -6.03 -21.65
N ASP A 418 28.50 -5.37 -22.57
CA ASP A 418 28.34 -5.57 -24.00
C ASP A 418 28.76 -6.98 -24.45
N ASP A 419 29.50 -7.73 -23.63
CA ASP A 419 29.79 -9.15 -23.86
C ASP A 419 28.56 -10.08 -23.70
N SER A 420 27.36 -9.50 -23.62
CA SER A 420 26.06 -10.18 -23.45
C SER A 420 25.93 -10.97 -22.17
N THR A 421 26.83 -10.80 -21.19
CA THR A 421 26.80 -11.49 -19.90
C THR A 421 26.46 -10.57 -18.76
N ILE A 422 25.86 -11.18 -17.73
CA ILE A 422 25.71 -10.57 -16.41
C ILE A 422 26.63 -11.31 -15.46
N ARG A 423 27.39 -10.60 -14.64
CA ARG A 423 28.28 -11.23 -13.67
C ARG A 423 27.92 -10.84 -12.26
N ILE A 424 28.05 -11.83 -11.35
CA ILE A 424 27.92 -11.67 -9.92
C ILE A 424 29.31 -11.75 -9.31
N TRP A 425 29.69 -10.73 -8.57
CA TRP A 425 31.01 -10.62 -7.95
C TRP A 425 30.91 -10.63 -6.44
N ASP A 426 31.88 -11.23 -5.78
CA ASP A 426 32.11 -11.08 -4.36
C ASP A 426 33.17 -10.01 -4.14
N LEU A 427 32.82 -8.99 -3.37
CA LEU A 427 33.72 -7.87 -3.07
C LEU A 427 34.78 -8.21 -2.01
N GLN A 428 34.56 -9.26 -1.19
CA GLN A 428 35.53 -9.72 -0.19
C GLN A 428 36.68 -10.47 -0.86
N THR A 429 36.35 -11.45 -1.71
CA THR A 429 37.33 -12.24 -2.46
C THR A 429 37.82 -11.56 -3.72
N ARG A 430 37.13 -10.48 -4.17
CA ARG A 430 37.39 -9.77 -5.41
C ARG A 430 37.32 -10.65 -6.66
N SER A 431 36.49 -11.67 -6.63
CA SER A 431 36.36 -12.69 -7.68
C SER A 431 34.94 -12.74 -8.25
N CYS A 432 34.81 -13.21 -9.49
CA CYS A 432 33.53 -13.48 -10.11
C CYS A 432 32.98 -14.79 -9.58
N ILE A 433 31.83 -14.74 -8.89
CA ILE A 433 31.14 -15.93 -8.35
C ILE A 433 30.41 -16.64 -9.48
N LYS A 434 29.74 -15.89 -10.37
CA LYS A 434 28.87 -16.46 -11.39
C LYS A 434 28.75 -15.58 -12.63
N VAL A 435 28.58 -16.25 -13.75
CA VAL A 435 28.29 -15.63 -15.05
C VAL A 435 26.92 -16.10 -15.52
N LEU A 436 25.99 -15.20 -15.75
CA LEU A 436 24.68 -15.45 -16.29
C LEU A 436 24.71 -15.23 -17.80
N GLN A 437 24.36 -16.25 -18.55
CA GLN A 437 24.31 -16.24 -20.01
C GLN A 437 22.90 -16.49 -20.50
N GLY A 438 22.51 -15.86 -21.60
CA GLY A 438 21.19 -16.04 -22.20
C GLY A 438 20.64 -14.82 -22.93
N HIS A 439 21.20 -13.61 -22.73
CA HIS A 439 21.02 -12.52 -23.66
C HIS A 439 21.87 -12.78 -24.93
N VAL A 440 21.31 -12.40 -26.07
CA VAL A 440 22.00 -12.47 -27.38
C VAL A 440 22.63 -11.11 -27.71
N GLY A 441 22.06 -10.03 -27.21
CA GLY A 441 22.55 -8.67 -27.37
C GLY A 441 23.24 -8.13 -26.13
N GLN A 442 23.82 -6.96 -26.28
CA GLN A 442 24.56 -6.22 -25.26
C GLN A 442 23.65 -5.87 -24.06
N VAL A 443 24.06 -6.24 -22.85
CA VAL A 443 23.30 -5.94 -21.62
C VAL A 443 23.55 -4.48 -21.21
N GLN A 444 22.50 -3.67 -21.25
CA GLN A 444 22.58 -2.25 -20.95
C GLN A 444 22.35 -1.95 -19.47
N ILE A 445 21.43 -2.65 -18.84
CA ILE A 445 21.11 -2.42 -17.43
C ILE A 445 20.81 -3.72 -16.68
N VAL A 446 21.25 -3.77 -15.42
CA VAL A 446 20.98 -4.87 -14.48
C VAL A 446 20.56 -4.29 -13.15
N LEU A 447 19.46 -4.75 -12.60
CA LEU A 447 18.92 -4.29 -11.32
C LEU A 447 18.61 -5.48 -10.41
N PRO A 448 19.06 -5.47 -9.14
CA PRO A 448 18.61 -6.41 -8.13
C PRO A 448 17.23 -6.02 -7.59
N SER A 449 16.45 -7.00 -7.13
CA SER A 449 15.19 -6.73 -6.45
C SER A 449 15.40 -5.96 -5.14
N PRO A 450 14.45 -5.09 -4.77
CA PRO A 450 14.46 -4.41 -3.47
C PRO A 450 14.44 -5.41 -2.30
N LYS A 451 14.86 -4.96 -1.12
CA LYS A 451 14.76 -5.77 0.12
C LYS A 451 13.29 -6.07 0.43
N GLY A 452 13.01 -7.34 0.74
CA GLY A 452 11.64 -7.77 1.05
C GLY A 452 10.73 -7.95 -0.16
N PHE A 453 11.30 -7.97 -1.36
CA PHE A 453 10.58 -8.23 -2.60
C PHE A 453 9.95 -9.62 -2.59
N LYS A 454 8.65 -9.70 -2.91
CA LYS A 454 7.89 -10.94 -2.97
C LYS A 454 7.31 -11.13 -4.37
N HIS A 455 7.58 -12.27 -4.99
CA HIS A 455 7.11 -12.53 -6.33
C HIS A 455 6.46 -13.92 -6.48
N ARG A 456 5.68 -14.06 -7.55
CA ARG A 456 5.07 -15.33 -7.99
C ARG A 456 5.57 -15.76 -9.36
N LEU A 457 6.80 -15.43 -9.69
CA LEU A 457 7.41 -15.88 -10.93
C LEU A 457 7.62 -17.40 -10.82
N GLY A 458 6.66 -18.17 -11.35
CA GLY A 458 6.84 -19.60 -11.53
C GLY A 458 7.85 -19.88 -12.63
N THR A 459 8.65 -20.92 -12.50
CA THR A 459 9.40 -21.49 -13.62
C THR A 459 8.37 -21.99 -14.63
N GLU A 460 8.12 -21.23 -15.70
CA GLU A 460 7.51 -21.79 -16.89
C GLU A 460 8.52 -22.82 -17.41
N ALA A 461 8.18 -24.09 -17.25
CA ALA A 461 8.93 -25.16 -17.90
C ALA A 461 8.95 -24.83 -19.40
N LEU A 462 10.13 -24.53 -19.93
CA LEU A 462 10.35 -24.48 -21.37
C LEU A 462 9.79 -25.77 -21.95
N PRO A 463 8.93 -25.73 -23.00
CA PRO A 463 8.53 -26.93 -23.68
C PRO A 463 9.81 -27.60 -24.19
N SER A 464 10.09 -28.77 -23.63
CA SER A 464 11.18 -29.64 -24.09
C SER A 464 11.04 -29.81 -25.59
N GLN A 465 12.07 -29.38 -26.34
CA GLN A 465 12.22 -29.74 -27.74
C GLN A 465 12.21 -31.28 -27.84
N GLY A 466 11.10 -31.80 -28.28
CA GLY A 466 10.91 -33.21 -28.54
C GLY A 466 9.90 -33.40 -29.65
N SER A 467 10.45 -33.82 -30.80
CA SER A 467 9.74 -34.41 -31.93
C SER A 467 9.13 -33.48 -32.98
N GLN A 468 9.92 -33.24 -34.03
CA GLN A 468 9.41 -33.20 -35.39
C GLN A 468 8.52 -34.42 -35.60
N ASP A 469 7.23 -34.16 -35.90
CA ASP A 469 6.48 -34.89 -36.93
C ASP A 469 5.02 -34.38 -36.93
N ILE A 470 4.51 -34.26 -38.15
CA ILE A 470 3.13 -34.10 -38.59
C ILE A 470 2.71 -32.69 -39.02
N ILE A 471 3.16 -32.42 -40.24
CA ILE A 471 2.40 -31.66 -41.26
C ILE A 471 1.22 -32.52 -41.72
N ASN A 472 0.08 -31.88 -41.89
CA ASN A 472 -1.19 -32.29 -42.51
C ASN A 472 -2.31 -32.76 -41.55
N ARG A 473 -3.25 -31.85 -41.34
CA ARG A 473 -4.67 -32.10 -41.75
C ARG A 473 -5.52 -30.83 -41.69
N SER A 474 -6.12 -30.61 -42.81
CA SER A 474 -7.13 -29.64 -43.20
C SER A 474 -8.38 -29.59 -42.33
N SER A 475 -8.87 -28.36 -42.18
CA SER A 475 -10.30 -27.92 -42.23
C SER A 475 -11.39 -28.93 -41.86
N ALA A 476 -12.09 -28.66 -40.75
CA ALA A 476 -13.54 -28.84 -40.67
C ALA A 476 -14.13 -28.08 -39.47
N SER A 477 -14.97 -27.16 -39.79
CA SER A 477 -15.97 -26.50 -38.94
C SER A 477 -16.87 -27.52 -38.25
N ARG A 478 -17.11 -27.39 -36.92
CA ARG A 478 -18.37 -27.84 -36.32
C ARG A 478 -18.77 -27.04 -35.09
N GLN A 479 -20.01 -26.69 -35.15
CA GLN A 479 -20.88 -25.94 -34.27
C GLN A 479 -21.03 -26.56 -32.86
N LEU A 480 -21.29 -25.68 -31.91
CA LEU A 480 -21.81 -25.97 -30.56
C LEU A 480 -23.17 -26.68 -30.61
N PRO A 481 -23.54 -27.41 -29.57
CA PRO A 481 -24.85 -27.20 -29.00
C PRO A 481 -24.85 -26.98 -27.47
N PHE A 482 -25.67 -26.05 -27.07
CA PHE A 482 -26.28 -25.87 -25.77
C PHE A 482 -27.08 -27.10 -25.34
N ARG A 483 -27.03 -27.47 -24.02
CA ARG A 483 -28.22 -27.91 -23.28
C ARG A 483 -27.98 -28.04 -21.76
N PRO A 484 -29.08 -28.10 -20.99
CA PRO A 484 -29.21 -27.46 -19.70
C PRO A 484 -29.27 -28.43 -18.50
N ALA A 485 -29.47 -27.81 -17.35
CA ALA A 485 -29.53 -28.29 -15.98
C ALA A 485 -30.46 -29.48 -15.65
N CYS A 486 -30.23 -30.00 -14.45
CA CYS A 486 -31.04 -30.80 -13.51
C CYS A 486 -30.87 -32.32 -13.53
N ALA A 487 -30.38 -32.86 -12.45
CA ALA A 487 -31.07 -33.62 -11.41
C ALA A 487 -30.10 -34.41 -10.51
N SER A 488 -30.39 -34.39 -9.25
CA SER A 488 -30.02 -35.17 -8.10
C SER A 488 -29.62 -36.63 -8.32
N GLU A 489 -28.57 -37.09 -7.59
CA GLU A 489 -28.66 -38.36 -6.83
C GLU A 489 -27.55 -38.46 -5.82
N GLU A 490 -27.89 -38.91 -4.63
CA GLU A 490 -27.09 -39.18 -3.45
C GLU A 490 -26.15 -40.36 -3.68
N GLY A 491 -24.93 -40.27 -3.15
CA GLY A 491 -23.98 -41.40 -3.13
C GLY A 491 -22.86 -41.14 -2.16
N ASP A 492 -23.03 -41.63 -0.94
CA ASP A 492 -22.04 -41.78 0.11
C ASP A 492 -20.78 -42.46 -0.40
N GLN A 493 -19.64 -41.78 -0.42
CA GLN A 493 -18.33 -42.41 -0.40
C GLN A 493 -17.37 -41.67 0.51
N ARG A 494 -17.07 -42.33 1.64
CA ARG A 494 -15.96 -42.04 2.54
C ARG A 494 -14.66 -41.83 1.76
N TRP A 495 -14.11 -40.64 1.79
CA TRP A 495 -12.74 -40.36 1.36
C TRP A 495 -11.81 -40.44 2.56
N SER A 496 -10.92 -41.40 2.49
CA SER A 496 -9.80 -41.56 3.40
C SER A 496 -8.85 -40.36 3.27
N THR A 497 -8.62 -39.71 4.39
CA THR A 497 -7.59 -38.69 4.59
C THR A 497 -6.21 -39.30 4.57
N ALA A 498 -5.63 -39.55 3.40
CA ALA A 498 -4.19 -39.70 3.23
C ALA A 498 -3.84 -39.44 1.76
N GLN A 499 -2.89 -38.54 1.55
CA GLN A 499 -2.28 -38.14 0.27
C GLN A 499 -3.05 -37.09 -0.55
N LEU A 500 -3.06 -35.86 -0.07
CA LEU A 500 -3.03 -34.67 -0.87
C LEU A 500 -2.22 -33.60 -0.09
N ALA A 501 -0.96 -33.93 0.11
CA ALA A 501 0.06 -32.91 0.24
C ALA A 501 0.48 -32.56 -1.18
N ASP A 502 0.31 -31.26 -1.49
CA ASP A 502 1.06 -30.54 -2.47
C ASP A 502 0.61 -30.55 -3.93
N THR A 503 -0.01 -29.49 -4.26
CA THR A 503 0.60 -28.40 -5.02
C THR A 503 -0.36 -27.23 -5.00
N ILE A 504 -0.20 -26.32 -4.04
CA ILE A 504 -0.81 -25.01 -4.10
C ILE A 504 0.04 -24.23 -5.12
N PRO A 505 -0.44 -23.95 -6.34
CA PRO A 505 0.29 -23.09 -7.26
C PRO A 505 0.23 -21.68 -6.69
N GLY A 506 1.38 -21.17 -6.24
CA GLY A 506 1.55 -19.77 -5.93
C GLY A 506 1.83 -19.39 -4.49
N SER A 507 2.71 -20.09 -3.79
CA SER A 507 3.38 -19.50 -2.63
C SER A 507 4.24 -18.31 -3.10
N LEU A 508 4.09 -17.16 -2.43
CA LEU A 508 4.97 -16.01 -2.64
C LEU A 508 6.40 -16.44 -2.30
N SER A 509 7.32 -16.35 -3.27
CA SER A 509 8.73 -16.57 -3.04
C SER A 509 9.38 -15.29 -2.51
N ASP A 510 10.14 -15.41 -1.43
CA ASP A 510 10.96 -14.32 -0.85
C ASP A 510 12.40 -14.32 -1.42
N THR A 511 12.68 -15.14 -2.46
CA THR A 511 14.01 -15.19 -3.07
C THR A 511 14.28 -13.91 -3.85
N PRO A 512 15.46 -13.29 -3.67
CA PRO A 512 15.82 -12.12 -4.46
C PRO A 512 15.96 -12.50 -5.94
N ILE A 513 15.60 -11.59 -6.82
CA ILE A 513 15.72 -11.74 -8.27
C ILE A 513 16.60 -10.66 -8.89
N ILE A 514 17.06 -10.91 -10.10
CA ILE A 514 17.79 -9.96 -10.92
C ILE A 514 16.94 -9.69 -12.16
N VAL A 515 16.82 -8.42 -12.56
CA VAL A 515 16.14 -8.01 -13.78
C VAL A 515 17.17 -7.34 -14.70
N SER A 516 17.20 -7.72 -15.95
CA SER A 516 18.13 -7.18 -16.95
C SER A 516 17.42 -6.78 -18.22
N ALA A 517 17.96 -5.79 -18.92
CA ALA A 517 17.52 -5.40 -20.23
C ALA A 517 18.73 -5.30 -21.19
N ALA A 518 18.51 -5.67 -22.43
CA ALA A 518 19.56 -5.74 -23.45
C ALA A 518 19.12 -5.22 -24.83
N LEU A 519 20.10 -5.03 -25.71
CA LEU A 519 19.85 -4.62 -27.09
C LEU A 519 19.27 -5.76 -27.96
N ASP A 520 19.01 -6.94 -27.38
CA ASP A 520 18.22 -8.01 -27.99
C ASP A 520 16.71 -7.80 -27.90
N ASN A 521 16.26 -6.59 -27.55
CA ASN A 521 14.86 -6.17 -27.41
C ASN A 521 14.13 -6.87 -26.26
N THR A 522 14.84 -7.61 -25.38
CA THR A 522 14.24 -8.39 -24.31
C THR A 522 14.57 -7.87 -22.92
N ILE A 523 13.65 -8.14 -21.99
CA ILE A 523 13.86 -7.97 -20.56
C ILE A 523 13.81 -9.37 -19.93
N LYS A 524 14.81 -9.73 -19.14
CA LYS A 524 14.89 -11.05 -18.50
C LYS A 524 14.92 -10.95 -17.00
N PHE A 525 14.27 -11.93 -16.37
CA PHE A 525 14.26 -12.14 -14.93
C PHE A 525 15.09 -13.37 -14.59
N TRP A 526 15.96 -13.24 -13.61
CA TRP A 526 16.89 -14.30 -13.22
C TRP A 526 16.79 -14.51 -11.70
N ASP A 527 17.04 -15.73 -11.28
CA ASP A 527 17.38 -16.01 -9.89
C ASP A 527 18.90 -15.81 -9.66
N PHE A 528 19.31 -15.70 -8.41
CA PHE A 528 20.74 -15.65 -8.09
C PHE A 528 21.44 -16.99 -8.32
N ALA A 529 20.68 -18.08 -8.52
CA ALA A 529 21.20 -19.35 -8.96
C ALA A 529 21.59 -19.36 -10.45
N GLY A 530 21.17 -18.35 -11.24
CA GLY A 530 21.55 -18.14 -12.62
C GLY A 530 20.55 -18.68 -13.65
N SER A 531 19.37 -19.13 -13.18
CA SER A 531 18.31 -19.58 -14.06
C SER A 531 17.49 -18.40 -14.55
N CYS A 532 17.14 -18.36 -15.83
CA CYS A 532 16.22 -17.40 -16.37
C CYS A 532 14.78 -17.82 -15.99
N LEU A 533 14.12 -17.00 -15.18
CA LEU A 533 12.76 -17.27 -14.71
C LEU A 533 11.71 -16.85 -15.74
N ARG A 534 11.94 -15.74 -16.44
CA ARG A 534 11.00 -15.19 -17.42
C ARG A 534 11.70 -14.29 -18.41
N THR A 535 11.18 -14.21 -19.63
CA THR A 535 11.58 -13.23 -20.65
C THR A 535 10.37 -12.43 -21.10
N LEU A 536 10.47 -11.10 -21.12
CA LEU A 536 9.46 -10.22 -21.67
C LEU A 536 9.85 -9.81 -23.08
N PHE A 537 8.89 -9.91 -23.99
CA PHE A 537 9.01 -9.51 -25.39
C PHE A 537 8.01 -8.42 -25.69
N GLY A 538 8.38 -7.48 -26.56
CA GLY A 538 7.43 -6.46 -27.02
C GLY A 538 8.06 -5.20 -27.59
N HIS A 539 9.24 -4.77 -27.10
CA HIS A 539 9.98 -3.71 -27.75
C HIS A 539 10.44 -4.15 -29.15
N VAL A 540 10.41 -3.20 -30.09
CA VAL A 540 10.81 -3.45 -31.50
C VAL A 540 12.31 -3.28 -31.65
N GLU A 541 12.90 -2.42 -30.84
CA GLU A 541 14.34 -2.13 -30.84
C GLU A 541 14.93 -2.32 -29.45
N GLY A 542 16.26 -2.21 -29.32
CA GLY A 542 17.02 -2.48 -28.12
C GLY A 542 16.50 -1.73 -26.86
N VAL A 543 16.47 -2.42 -25.74
CA VAL A 543 16.07 -1.83 -24.46
C VAL A 543 17.30 -1.25 -23.75
N TRP A 544 17.30 0.07 -23.56
CA TRP A 544 18.43 0.80 -22.98
C TRP A 544 18.36 0.90 -21.45
N THR A 545 17.15 0.98 -20.94
CA THR A 545 16.96 1.34 -19.54
C THR A 545 15.77 0.62 -18.92
N LEU A 546 15.85 0.42 -17.62
CA LEU A 546 14.87 -0.33 -16.84
C LEU A 546 14.73 0.29 -15.45
N ALA A 547 13.52 0.32 -14.94
CA ALA A 547 13.21 0.55 -13.52
C ALA A 547 12.07 -0.37 -13.12
N PHE A 548 12.01 -0.85 -11.88
CA PHE A 548 10.92 -1.68 -11.44
C PHE A 548 10.64 -1.53 -9.95
N ASP A 549 9.40 -1.81 -9.58
CA ASP A 549 8.91 -1.91 -8.21
C ASP A 549 8.25 -3.29 -7.98
N ASN A 550 7.55 -3.48 -6.86
CA ASN A 550 6.88 -4.74 -6.55
C ASN A 550 5.64 -5.01 -7.45
N LEU A 551 5.15 -4.03 -8.17
CA LEU A 551 3.92 -4.12 -8.96
C LEU A 551 4.19 -4.04 -10.47
N ARG A 552 5.23 -3.26 -10.89
CA ARG A 552 5.45 -2.84 -12.27
C ARG A 552 6.90 -2.92 -12.68
N VAL A 553 7.09 -3.07 -13.98
CA VAL A 553 8.39 -2.87 -14.64
C VAL A 553 8.20 -1.77 -15.67
N ILE A 554 9.14 -0.85 -15.74
CA ILE A 554 9.19 0.23 -16.73
C ILE A 554 10.46 0.07 -17.56
N SER A 555 10.32 0.11 -18.87
CA SER A 555 11.45 0.02 -19.78
C SER A 555 11.44 1.17 -20.78
N GLY A 556 12.62 1.67 -21.10
CA GLY A 556 12.84 2.64 -22.17
C GLY A 556 13.69 2.02 -23.26
N SER A 557 13.35 2.27 -24.52
CA SER A 557 13.93 1.62 -25.67
C SER A 557 14.34 2.62 -26.75
N HIS A 558 15.16 2.14 -27.65
CA HIS A 558 15.55 2.84 -28.86
C HIS A 558 14.35 3.09 -29.81
N ASP A 559 13.26 2.29 -29.67
CA ASP A 559 11.99 2.48 -30.37
C ASP A 559 11.21 3.74 -29.94
N ARG A 560 11.82 4.63 -29.13
CA ARG A 560 11.29 5.91 -28.63
C ARG A 560 10.10 5.78 -27.68
N THR A 561 9.79 4.57 -27.21
CA THR A 561 8.69 4.31 -26.31
C THR A 561 9.17 3.97 -24.91
N VAL A 562 8.34 4.34 -23.92
CA VAL A 562 8.44 3.83 -22.56
C VAL A 562 7.31 2.84 -22.37
N ARG A 563 7.63 1.59 -21.98
CA ARG A 563 6.61 0.56 -21.74
C ARG A 563 6.44 0.25 -20.27
N ILE A 564 5.19 0.06 -19.89
CA ILE A 564 4.77 -0.32 -18.55
C ILE A 564 4.32 -1.78 -18.58
N TRP A 565 4.94 -2.61 -17.77
CA TRP A 565 4.66 -4.04 -17.68
C TRP A 565 4.11 -4.38 -16.31
N ASP A 566 3.18 -5.28 -16.27
CA ASP A 566 2.71 -5.87 -15.02
C ASP A 566 3.73 -6.92 -14.53
N MET A 567 4.24 -6.74 -13.33
CA MET A 567 5.28 -7.59 -12.76
C MET A 567 4.86 -9.06 -12.62
N GLU A 568 3.61 -9.32 -12.24
CA GLU A 568 3.13 -10.68 -11.97
C GLU A 568 2.81 -11.43 -13.27
N SER A 569 2.08 -10.82 -14.21
CA SER A 569 1.68 -11.46 -15.46
C SER A 569 2.74 -11.36 -16.56
N GLY A 570 3.68 -10.40 -16.44
CA GLY A 570 4.67 -10.10 -17.49
C GLY A 570 4.07 -9.47 -18.75
N LYS A 571 2.81 -9.06 -18.72
CA LYS A 571 2.15 -8.44 -19.88
C LYS A 571 2.46 -6.95 -19.95
N CYS A 572 2.67 -6.45 -21.17
CA CYS A 572 2.72 -5.01 -21.39
C CYS A 572 1.32 -4.42 -21.19
N MET A 573 1.21 -3.49 -20.24
CA MET A 573 -0.04 -2.79 -19.95
C MET A 573 -0.22 -1.60 -20.87
N HIS A 574 0.81 -0.77 -20.99
CA HIS A 574 0.78 0.47 -21.76
C HIS A 574 2.13 0.74 -22.44
N ALA A 575 2.07 1.42 -23.57
CA ALA A 575 3.19 2.06 -24.22
C ALA A 575 2.97 3.57 -24.19
N LEU A 576 3.93 4.31 -23.66
CA LEU A 576 3.92 5.77 -23.61
C LEU A 576 4.74 6.27 -24.78
N GLU A 577 4.09 7.01 -25.67
CA GLU A 577 4.67 7.61 -26.85
C GLU A 577 4.83 9.12 -26.64
N GLY A 578 5.78 9.71 -27.36
CA GLY A 578 5.96 11.16 -27.33
C GLY A 578 7.39 11.61 -27.54
N HIS A 579 8.40 10.88 -27.07
CA HIS A 579 9.79 11.19 -27.36
C HIS A 579 10.08 11.09 -28.86
N SER A 580 10.84 12.04 -29.38
CA SER A 580 11.26 12.05 -30.79
C SER A 580 12.57 11.28 -31.03
N GLY A 581 13.34 11.02 -29.98
CA GLY A 581 14.55 10.23 -29.95
C GLY A 581 14.49 9.00 -29.09
N PRO A 582 15.50 8.13 -29.10
CA PRO A 582 15.63 6.98 -28.19
C PRO A 582 15.48 7.33 -26.72
N VAL A 583 14.79 6.50 -25.97
CA VAL A 583 14.70 6.67 -24.51
C VAL A 583 15.93 6.06 -23.86
N THR A 584 16.78 6.90 -23.32
CA THR A 584 18.09 6.55 -22.78
C THR A 584 18.07 6.21 -21.30
N ALA A 585 17.18 6.84 -20.52
CA ALA A 585 17.05 6.59 -19.10
C ALA A 585 15.60 6.71 -18.61
N VAL A 586 15.23 5.87 -17.64
CA VAL A 586 13.95 5.95 -16.94
C VAL A 586 14.16 5.85 -15.44
N ALA A 587 13.33 6.55 -14.69
CA ALA A 587 13.25 6.45 -13.25
C ALA A 587 11.79 6.28 -12.82
N LEU A 588 11.54 5.40 -11.87
CA LEU A 588 10.20 5.06 -11.38
C LEU A 588 10.04 5.48 -9.93
N GLY A 589 8.92 6.11 -9.63
CA GLY A 589 8.47 6.38 -8.27
C GLY A 589 7.05 5.87 -8.05
N ASP A 590 6.51 6.14 -6.88
CA ASP A 590 5.19 5.63 -6.48
C ASP A 590 4.07 6.15 -7.38
N THR A 591 4.16 7.42 -7.81
CA THR A 591 3.12 8.09 -8.62
C THR A 591 3.64 8.58 -9.96
N LYS A 592 4.94 8.47 -10.24
CA LYS A 592 5.57 9.13 -11.39
C LYS A 592 6.52 8.21 -12.14
N ILE A 593 6.56 8.40 -13.46
CA ILE A 593 7.67 7.96 -14.30
C ILE A 593 8.40 9.21 -14.77
N ILE A 594 9.72 9.17 -14.80
CA ILE A 594 10.53 10.18 -15.45
C ILE A 594 11.33 9.48 -16.53
N SER A 595 11.20 9.94 -17.75
CA SER A 595 11.94 9.44 -18.91
C SER A 595 12.85 10.53 -19.48
N ALA A 596 14.04 10.15 -19.87
CA ALA A 596 15.00 11.00 -20.54
C ALA A 596 15.31 10.40 -21.92
N SER A 597 15.58 11.25 -22.89
CA SER A 597 15.78 10.83 -24.27
C SER A 597 16.94 11.57 -24.92
N ASP A 598 17.41 10.99 -26.02
CA ASP A 598 18.41 11.57 -26.90
C ASP A 598 17.90 12.83 -27.65
N ASP A 599 16.56 13.11 -27.56
CA ASP A 599 15.97 14.35 -28.08
C ASP A 599 16.26 15.59 -27.20
N GLY A 600 17.00 15.44 -26.11
CA GLY A 600 17.33 16.51 -25.16
C GLY A 600 16.20 16.83 -24.15
N GLU A 601 15.07 16.15 -24.24
CA GLU A 601 13.93 16.35 -23.34
C GLU A 601 13.91 15.35 -22.20
N VAL A 602 13.38 15.80 -21.06
CA VAL A 602 13.03 14.94 -19.94
C VAL A 602 11.53 15.07 -19.69
N ARG A 603 10.83 13.96 -19.65
CA ARG A 603 9.37 13.94 -19.45
C ARG A 603 9.01 13.33 -18.11
N ILE A 604 8.11 14.02 -17.41
CA ILE A 604 7.52 13.59 -16.15
C ILE A 604 6.08 13.15 -16.44
N TRP A 605 5.80 11.88 -16.24
CA TRP A 605 4.49 11.25 -16.36
C TRP A 605 3.93 11.07 -14.96
N ASP A 606 2.98 11.91 -14.56
CA ASP A 606 2.43 11.94 -13.19
C ASP A 606 1.05 11.29 -13.13
N TYR A 607 0.93 10.19 -12.42
CA TYR A 607 -0.28 9.43 -12.15
C TYR A 607 -0.93 9.78 -10.80
N GLY A 608 -0.51 10.88 -10.17
CA GLY A 608 -1.01 11.32 -8.87
C GLY A 608 -2.52 11.52 -8.82
N ALA A 609 -3.08 11.65 -7.63
CA ALA A 609 -4.52 11.73 -7.40
C ALA A 609 -5.16 13.09 -7.73
N ASN A 610 -4.37 14.10 -8.12
CA ASN A 610 -4.83 15.48 -8.27
C ASN A 610 -5.11 15.88 -9.74
N HIS A 611 -5.65 14.96 -10.54
CA HIS A 611 -6.04 15.25 -11.93
C HIS A 611 -7.55 15.24 -12.11
#